data_418f52df83ba429baaf4593230e31f5d
#
_entry.id   418f52df83ba429baaf4593230e31f5d
#
_cell.length_a   1.000
_cell.length_b   1.000
_cell.length_c   1.000
_cell.angle_alpha   90.00
_cell.angle_beta   90.00
_cell.angle_gamma   90.00
#
_symmetry.space_group_name_H-M   'P 1'
#
loop_
_entity.id
_entity.type
_entity.pdbx_description
1 polymer ?
#
loop_
_entity_poly.entity_id
_entity_poly.type
_entity_poly.pdbx_seq_one_letter_code
_entity_poly.pdbx_strand_id
1 'polypeptide(L)'
;RYHRQALDQHPQLAGRRLLFEAIRLMLSAQVYDVIDTTRERLGASGVGIADEARASAPLVAFSERMRAESRHLKALLFRNLYRHPQVVETTDRARQVVNELFALYLERPQELPEAHARQPQRARAVADYIAGMTDRFAIREHQRLSGTVLFP
;
A
#
# COMPACT_ATOMS: atom_id res chain seq x y z
N ARG A 1 13.85 18.46 -8.57
CA ARG A 1 15.06 17.75 -8.96
C ARG A 1 14.80 16.88 -10.20
N TYR A 2 14.11 15.78 -10.12
CA TYR A 2 13.95 14.81 -11.21
C TYR A 2 13.21 15.35 -12.44
N HIS A 3 12.21 16.23 -12.25
CA HIS A 3 11.55 16.91 -13.36
C HIS A 3 12.56 17.77 -14.20
N ARG A 4 13.43 18.52 -13.54
CA ARG A 4 14.47 19.29 -14.24
C ARG A 4 15.44 18.35 -14.94
N GLN A 5 15.89 17.29 -14.26
CA GLN A 5 16.78 16.27 -14.85
C GLN A 5 16.16 15.62 -16.09
N ALA A 6 14.86 15.32 -16.08
CA ALA A 6 14.14 14.77 -17.22
C ALA A 6 14.11 15.76 -18.41
N LEU A 7 13.89 17.05 -18.13
CA LEU A 7 13.95 18.10 -19.16
C LEU A 7 15.36 18.27 -19.75
N ASP A 8 16.38 18.23 -18.90
CA ASP A 8 17.78 18.37 -19.35
C ASP A 8 18.20 17.20 -20.26
N GLN A 9 17.73 15.98 -19.97
CA GLN A 9 18.01 14.78 -20.76
C GLN A 9 17.15 14.69 -22.03
N HIS A 10 15.93 15.19 -21.96
CA HIS A 10 14.93 15.07 -23.03
C HIS A 10 14.13 16.38 -23.20
N PRO A 11 14.74 17.44 -23.79
CA PRO A 11 14.10 18.76 -23.90
C PRO A 11 12.77 18.77 -24.67
N GLN A 12 12.53 17.76 -25.52
CA GLN A 12 11.32 17.61 -26.31
C GLN A 12 10.13 17.02 -25.54
N LEU A 13 10.35 16.48 -24.32
CA LEU A 13 9.29 15.92 -23.53
C LEU A 13 8.44 17.02 -22.87
N ALA A 14 7.11 16.83 -22.93
CA ALA A 14 6.14 17.72 -22.30
C ALA A 14 4.97 16.95 -21.66
N GLY A 15 4.20 17.63 -20.81
CA GLY A 15 2.98 17.11 -20.22
C GLY A 15 3.19 15.78 -19.47
N ARG A 16 2.30 14.82 -19.70
CA ARG A 16 2.32 13.51 -18.99
C ARG A 16 3.60 12.71 -19.24
N ARG A 17 4.18 12.79 -20.45
CA ARG A 17 5.43 12.05 -20.77
C ARG A 17 6.60 12.54 -19.93
N LEU A 18 6.74 13.86 -19.77
CA LEU A 18 7.76 14.46 -18.91
C LEU A 18 7.54 14.07 -17.45
N LEU A 19 6.29 14.07 -16.98
CA LEU A 19 5.97 13.64 -15.61
C LEU A 19 6.36 12.18 -15.36
N PHE A 20 6.01 11.27 -16.28
CA PHE A 20 6.36 9.85 -16.13
C PHE A 20 7.87 9.62 -16.18
N GLU A 21 8.60 10.36 -17.02
CA GLU A 21 10.06 10.29 -17.04
C GLU A 21 10.68 10.78 -15.73
N ALA A 22 10.17 11.88 -15.17
CA ALA A 22 10.61 12.35 -13.86
C ALA A 22 10.35 11.33 -12.74
N ILE A 23 9.18 10.65 -12.77
CA ILE A 23 8.84 9.57 -11.83
C ILE A 23 9.79 8.38 -12.03
N ARG A 24 10.06 7.98 -13.27
CA ARG A 24 10.99 6.89 -13.57
C ARG A 24 12.38 7.17 -13.01
N LEU A 25 12.91 8.37 -13.23
CA LEU A 25 14.20 8.80 -12.68
C LEU A 25 14.22 8.78 -11.15
N MET A 26 13.13 9.24 -10.52
CA MET A 26 12.97 9.21 -9.07
C MET A 26 12.99 7.79 -8.52
N LEU A 27 12.21 6.87 -9.12
CA LEU A 27 12.17 5.48 -8.71
C LEU A 27 13.51 4.78 -8.90
N SER A 28 14.18 5.00 -10.06
CA SER A 28 15.52 4.46 -10.30
C SER A 28 16.52 4.92 -9.24
N ALA A 29 16.51 6.21 -8.90
CA ALA A 29 17.40 6.74 -7.86
C ALA A 29 17.17 6.10 -6.49
N GLN A 30 15.91 5.80 -6.12
CA GLN A 30 15.58 5.11 -4.88
C GLN A 30 16.07 3.66 -4.88
N VAL A 31 15.88 2.96 -6.00
CA VAL A 31 16.32 1.56 -6.15
C VAL A 31 17.83 1.46 -6.04
N TYR A 32 18.58 2.29 -6.77
CA TYR A 32 20.06 2.27 -6.70
C TYR A 32 20.56 2.68 -5.31
N ASP A 33 19.98 3.69 -4.69
CA ASP A 33 20.35 4.11 -3.33
C ASP A 33 20.19 2.97 -2.30
N VAL A 34 19.06 2.25 -2.35
CA VAL A 34 18.84 1.10 -1.47
C VAL A 34 19.83 -0.04 -1.75
N ILE A 35 20.13 -0.33 -3.01
CA ILE A 35 21.09 -1.38 -3.39
C ILE A 35 22.47 -1.04 -2.87
N ASP A 36 22.94 0.18 -3.13
CA ASP A 36 24.30 0.60 -2.78
C ASP A 36 24.47 0.70 -1.27
N THR A 37 23.52 1.33 -0.57
CA THR A 37 23.55 1.43 0.89
C THR A 37 23.47 0.05 1.57
N THR A 38 22.65 -0.87 1.02
CA THR A 38 22.55 -2.24 1.54
C THR A 38 23.85 -3.01 1.31
N ARG A 39 24.48 -2.86 0.14
CA ARG A 39 25.78 -3.48 -0.18
C ARG A 39 26.88 -2.99 0.77
N GLU A 40 26.94 -1.71 1.05
CA GLU A 40 27.89 -1.12 2.02
C GLU A 40 27.68 -1.68 3.42
N ARG A 41 26.42 -1.72 3.90
CA ARG A 41 26.07 -2.25 5.22
C ARG A 41 26.37 -3.75 5.32
N LEU A 42 26.07 -4.52 4.30
CA LEU A 42 26.36 -5.95 4.25
C LEU A 42 27.86 -6.20 4.34
N GLY A 43 28.67 -5.45 3.57
CA GLY A 43 30.12 -5.54 3.63
C GLY A 43 30.70 -5.17 5.00
N ALA A 44 30.11 -4.19 5.69
CA ALA A 44 30.53 -3.77 7.03
C ALA A 44 30.04 -4.66 8.17
N SER A 45 29.00 -5.47 7.95
CA SER A 45 28.34 -6.26 8.99
C SER A 45 29.09 -7.54 9.38
N GLY A 46 29.98 -8.05 8.52
CA GLY A 46 30.63 -9.34 8.68
C GLY A 46 29.70 -10.56 8.49
N VAL A 47 28.45 -10.35 8.10
CA VAL A 47 27.46 -11.41 7.88
C VAL A 47 27.86 -12.25 6.67
N GLY A 48 28.01 -13.56 6.84
CA GLY A 48 28.40 -14.51 5.79
C GLY A 48 27.30 -15.47 5.37
N ILE A 49 26.30 -15.71 6.23
CA ILE A 49 25.21 -16.65 5.96
C ILE A 49 23.83 -16.05 6.29
N ALA A 50 22.78 -16.66 5.74
CA ALA A 50 21.42 -16.17 5.88
C ALA A 50 20.91 -16.10 7.33
N ASP A 51 21.32 -17.04 8.18
CA ASP A 51 20.89 -17.08 9.59
C ASP A 51 21.52 -15.95 10.41
N GLU A 52 22.77 -15.59 10.13
CA GLU A 52 23.41 -14.41 10.71
C GLU A 52 22.71 -13.13 10.26
N ALA A 53 22.28 -13.04 8.99
CA ALA A 53 21.52 -11.91 8.50
C ALA A 53 20.16 -11.76 9.20
N ARG A 54 19.48 -12.87 9.51
CA ARG A 54 18.21 -12.87 10.27
C ARG A 54 18.38 -12.42 11.71
N ALA A 55 19.52 -12.75 12.33
CA ALA A 55 19.86 -12.37 13.70
C ALA A 55 20.42 -10.94 13.82
N SER A 56 20.83 -10.32 12.72
CA SER A 56 21.42 -8.98 12.71
C SER A 56 20.36 -7.87 12.72
N ALA A 57 20.80 -6.63 12.99
CA ALA A 57 19.99 -5.44 12.75
C ALA A 57 19.62 -5.34 11.25
N PRO A 58 18.49 -4.69 10.88
CA PRO A 58 18.07 -4.55 9.48
C PRO A 58 19.19 -3.98 8.61
N LEU A 59 19.65 -4.77 7.64
CA LEU A 59 20.71 -4.40 6.70
C LEU A 59 20.18 -3.59 5.53
N VAL A 60 18.95 -3.90 5.05
CA VAL A 60 18.32 -3.19 3.94
C VAL A 60 17.88 -1.81 4.38
N ALA A 61 18.42 -0.78 3.77
CA ALA A 61 18.08 0.60 4.12
C ALA A 61 18.37 1.57 2.98
N PHE A 62 17.70 2.71 3.03
CA PHE A 62 18.10 3.91 2.30
C PHE A 62 19.28 4.62 2.98
N SER A 63 20.05 5.36 2.20
CA SER A 63 20.96 6.37 2.75
C SER A 63 20.18 7.41 3.58
N GLU A 64 20.87 8.10 4.50
CA GLU A 64 20.23 9.15 5.31
C GLU A 64 19.61 10.25 4.44
N ARG A 65 20.28 10.63 3.35
CA ARG A 65 19.76 11.61 2.40
C ARG A 65 18.46 11.12 1.73
N MET A 66 18.45 9.90 1.20
CA MET A 66 17.28 9.35 0.51
C MET A 66 16.12 9.13 1.51
N ARG A 67 16.44 8.75 2.73
CA ARG A 67 15.45 8.61 3.82
C ARG A 67 14.78 9.95 4.13
N ALA A 68 15.54 11.04 4.19
CA ALA A 68 15.01 12.37 4.42
C ALA A 68 14.15 12.85 3.24
N GLU A 69 14.63 12.69 2.00
CA GLU A 69 13.87 13.02 0.78
C GLU A 69 12.54 12.23 0.71
N SER A 70 12.58 10.93 1.02
CA SER A 70 11.40 10.07 1.05
C SER A 70 10.38 10.48 2.14
N ARG A 71 10.85 10.89 3.32
CA ARG A 71 9.97 11.42 4.38
C ARG A 71 9.26 12.70 3.94
N HIS A 72 9.96 13.63 3.30
CA HIS A 72 9.36 14.84 2.77
C HIS A 72 8.31 14.56 1.70
N LEU A 73 8.61 13.65 0.76
CA LEU A 73 7.65 13.24 -0.26
C LEU A 73 6.40 12.59 0.35
N LYS A 74 6.58 11.67 1.30
CA LYS A 74 5.45 11.03 2.01
C LYS A 74 4.60 12.06 2.75
N ALA A 75 5.21 13.03 3.42
CA ALA A 75 4.48 14.09 4.13
C ALA A 75 3.70 14.99 3.16
N LEU A 76 4.26 15.29 1.99
CA LEU A 76 3.58 16.04 0.92
C LEU A 76 2.37 15.28 0.39
N LEU A 77 2.57 14.01 0.03
CA LEU A 77 1.50 13.14 -0.48
C LEU A 77 0.41 12.93 0.55
N PHE A 78 0.78 12.74 1.82
CA PHE A 78 -0.18 12.58 2.90
C PHE A 78 -1.11 13.79 3.01
N ARG A 79 -0.55 15.02 3.00
CA ARG A 79 -1.35 16.24 3.11
C ARG A 79 -2.19 16.54 1.88
N ASN A 80 -1.63 16.37 0.68
CA ASN A 80 -2.26 16.88 -0.55
C ASN A 80 -3.02 15.81 -1.34
N LEU A 81 -2.71 14.51 -1.14
CA LEU A 81 -3.35 13.42 -1.85
C LEU A 81 -4.23 12.59 -0.90
N TYR A 82 -3.62 11.95 0.11
CA TYR A 82 -4.36 11.02 0.98
C TYR A 82 -5.39 11.71 1.89
N ARG A 83 -5.24 13.02 2.16
CA ARG A 83 -6.21 13.85 2.89
C ARG A 83 -7.07 14.73 1.98
N HIS A 84 -6.98 14.53 0.65
CA HIS A 84 -7.87 15.21 -0.28
C HIS A 84 -9.33 14.78 0.00
N PRO A 85 -10.32 15.71 0.03
CA PRO A 85 -11.70 15.38 0.38
C PRO A 85 -12.29 14.21 -0.39
N GLN A 86 -12.07 14.13 -1.71
CA GLN A 86 -12.54 13.02 -2.53
C GLN A 86 -11.94 11.67 -2.12
N VAL A 87 -10.65 11.64 -1.72
CA VAL A 87 -10.00 10.41 -1.28
C VAL A 87 -10.53 9.99 0.10
N VAL A 88 -10.71 10.96 1.01
CA VAL A 88 -11.27 10.71 2.34
C VAL A 88 -12.69 10.18 2.23
N GLU A 89 -13.55 10.82 1.43
CA GLU A 89 -14.92 10.38 1.21
C GLU A 89 -15.00 8.93 0.67
N THR A 90 -14.19 8.62 -0.36
CA THR A 90 -14.13 7.26 -0.92
C THR A 90 -13.66 6.25 0.12
N THR A 91 -12.64 6.61 0.90
CA THR A 91 -12.09 5.73 1.96
C THR A 91 -13.11 5.52 3.10
N ASP A 92 -13.87 6.54 3.46
CA ASP A 92 -14.88 6.43 4.51
C ASP A 92 -16.06 5.55 4.06
N ARG A 93 -16.49 5.66 2.80
CA ARG A 93 -17.48 4.73 2.22
C ARG A 93 -16.95 3.29 2.20
N ALA A 94 -15.69 3.07 1.82
CA ALA A 94 -15.08 1.74 1.83
C ALA A 94 -15.01 1.17 3.25
N ARG A 95 -14.65 1.99 4.24
CA ARG A 95 -14.64 1.60 5.67
C ARG A 95 -16.05 1.22 6.14
N GLN A 96 -17.06 1.97 5.72
CA GLN A 96 -18.46 1.66 6.02
C GLN A 96 -18.85 0.30 5.46
N VAL A 97 -18.55 0.00 4.19
CA VAL A 97 -18.78 -1.33 3.57
C VAL A 97 -18.18 -2.44 4.43
N VAL A 98 -16.91 -2.31 4.82
CA VAL A 98 -16.21 -3.35 5.61
C VAL A 98 -16.87 -3.54 6.98
N ASN A 99 -17.19 -2.44 7.68
CA ASN A 99 -17.80 -2.50 9.00
C ASN A 99 -19.22 -3.12 8.96
N GLU A 100 -20.02 -2.74 7.98
CA GLU A 100 -21.38 -3.27 7.82
C GLU A 100 -21.36 -4.74 7.38
N LEU A 101 -20.47 -5.13 6.46
CA LEU A 101 -20.28 -6.55 6.13
C LEU A 101 -19.88 -7.39 7.35
N PHE A 102 -18.97 -6.86 8.16
CA PHE A 102 -18.53 -7.55 9.37
C PHE A 102 -19.71 -7.77 10.34
N ALA A 103 -20.51 -6.75 10.58
CA ALA A 103 -21.71 -6.86 11.43
C ALA A 103 -22.74 -7.85 10.85
N LEU A 104 -23.04 -7.72 9.54
CA LEU A 104 -24.02 -8.58 8.85
C LEU A 104 -23.62 -10.07 8.90
N TYR A 105 -22.35 -10.40 8.69
CA TYR A 105 -21.89 -11.80 8.78
C TYR A 105 -21.85 -12.33 10.21
N LEU A 106 -21.64 -11.47 11.21
CA LEU A 106 -21.79 -11.89 12.61
C LEU A 106 -23.25 -12.21 12.98
N GLU A 107 -24.18 -11.40 12.48
CA GLU A 107 -25.62 -11.59 12.70
C GLU A 107 -26.20 -12.75 11.87
N ARG A 108 -25.69 -12.95 10.66
CA ARG A 108 -26.18 -13.93 9.68
C ARG A 108 -25.07 -14.90 9.25
N PRO A 109 -24.60 -15.78 10.15
CA PRO A 109 -23.47 -16.69 9.86
C PRO A 109 -23.77 -17.69 8.72
N GLN A 110 -25.05 -17.93 8.40
CA GLN A 110 -25.48 -18.75 7.28
C GLN A 110 -25.12 -18.15 5.90
N GLU A 111 -24.82 -16.84 5.85
CA GLU A 111 -24.36 -16.16 4.63
C GLU A 111 -22.86 -16.36 4.36
N LEU A 112 -22.10 -16.87 5.35
CA LEU A 112 -20.71 -17.21 5.16
C LEU A 112 -20.55 -18.50 4.35
N PRO A 113 -19.51 -18.63 3.51
CA PRO A 113 -19.12 -19.90 2.93
C PRO A 113 -18.86 -20.94 4.02
N GLU A 114 -19.25 -22.19 3.77
CA GLU A 114 -19.19 -23.28 4.74
C GLU A 114 -17.81 -23.43 5.43
N ALA A 115 -16.74 -23.26 4.66
CA ALA A 115 -15.37 -23.33 5.17
C ALA A 115 -15.06 -22.29 6.26
N HIS A 116 -15.68 -21.10 6.23
CA HIS A 116 -15.54 -20.05 7.22
C HIS A 116 -16.57 -20.20 8.34
N ALA A 117 -17.79 -20.62 8.00
CA ALA A 117 -18.87 -20.79 8.98
C ALA A 117 -18.56 -21.87 10.04
N ARG A 118 -17.76 -22.90 9.68
CA ARG A 118 -17.35 -23.99 10.58
C ARG A 118 -16.19 -23.64 11.53
N GLN A 119 -15.57 -22.48 11.36
CA GLN A 119 -14.45 -22.10 12.21
C GLN A 119 -14.91 -21.73 13.63
N PRO A 120 -14.19 -22.17 14.69
CA PRO A 120 -14.61 -21.97 16.07
C PRO A 120 -14.60 -20.49 16.49
N GLN A 121 -13.72 -19.69 15.90
CA GLN A 121 -13.58 -18.25 16.20
C GLN A 121 -14.34 -17.43 15.15
N ARG A 122 -15.66 -17.28 15.33
CA ARG A 122 -16.54 -16.62 14.36
C ARG A 122 -16.05 -15.25 13.89
N ALA A 123 -15.70 -14.35 14.81
CA ALA A 123 -15.24 -13.00 14.45
C ALA A 123 -13.96 -13.03 13.59
N ARG A 124 -13.05 -13.97 13.89
CA ARG A 124 -11.83 -14.17 13.09
C ARG A 124 -12.16 -14.72 11.70
N ALA A 125 -13.06 -15.69 11.62
CA ALA A 125 -13.50 -16.27 10.35
C ALA A 125 -14.14 -15.23 9.42
N VAL A 126 -14.98 -14.36 9.98
CA VAL A 126 -15.59 -13.22 9.27
C VAL A 126 -14.51 -12.26 8.76
N ALA A 127 -13.57 -11.88 9.63
CA ALA A 127 -12.46 -10.99 9.24
C ALA A 127 -11.60 -11.58 8.11
N ASP A 128 -11.24 -12.85 8.22
CA ASP A 128 -10.43 -13.56 7.21
C ASP A 128 -11.19 -13.68 5.88
N TYR A 129 -12.51 -13.93 5.92
CA TYR A 129 -13.34 -13.96 4.72
C TYR A 129 -13.40 -12.59 4.03
N ILE A 130 -13.67 -11.52 4.78
CA ILE A 130 -13.71 -10.15 4.22
C ILE A 130 -12.33 -9.73 3.68
N ALA A 131 -11.25 -10.07 4.38
CA ALA A 131 -9.88 -9.79 3.94
C ALA A 131 -9.50 -10.47 2.62
N GLY A 132 -10.14 -11.60 2.30
CA GLY A 132 -9.97 -12.31 1.02
C GLY A 132 -10.81 -11.73 -0.13
N MET A 133 -11.68 -10.76 0.11
CA MET A 133 -12.51 -10.15 -0.93
C MET A 133 -11.73 -9.16 -1.79
N THR A 134 -12.07 -9.08 -3.07
CA THR A 134 -11.72 -7.92 -3.88
C THR A 134 -12.68 -6.76 -3.57
N ASP A 135 -12.25 -5.51 -3.78
CA ASP A 135 -13.08 -4.32 -3.54
C ASP A 135 -14.45 -4.43 -4.24
N ARG A 136 -14.45 -4.85 -5.52
CA ARG A 136 -15.67 -5.03 -6.30
C ARG A 136 -16.60 -6.11 -5.74
N PHE A 137 -16.02 -7.17 -5.19
CA PHE A 137 -16.82 -8.23 -4.57
C PHE A 137 -17.42 -7.74 -3.25
N ALA A 138 -16.64 -7.10 -2.41
CA ALA A 138 -17.11 -6.54 -1.13
C ALA A 138 -18.27 -5.54 -1.34
N ILE A 139 -18.17 -4.63 -2.32
CA ILE A 139 -19.23 -3.67 -2.64
C ILE A 139 -20.51 -4.38 -3.08
N ARG A 140 -20.43 -5.36 -3.97
CA ARG A 140 -21.61 -6.12 -4.45
C ARG A 140 -22.24 -6.95 -3.33
N GLU A 141 -21.40 -7.56 -2.51
CA GLU A 141 -21.83 -8.39 -1.40
C GLU A 141 -22.51 -7.55 -0.31
N HIS A 142 -21.95 -6.37 -0.03
CA HIS A 142 -22.57 -5.39 0.85
C HIS A 142 -23.95 -4.98 0.33
N GLN A 143 -24.07 -4.64 -0.95
CA GLN A 143 -25.36 -4.30 -1.56
C GLN A 143 -26.34 -5.46 -1.48
N ARG A 144 -25.90 -6.70 -1.72
CA ARG A 144 -26.74 -7.91 -1.63
C ARG A 144 -27.32 -8.10 -0.23
N LEU A 145 -26.49 -7.91 0.80
CA LEU A 145 -26.87 -8.20 2.20
C LEU A 145 -27.61 -7.04 2.89
N SER A 146 -27.23 -5.79 2.59
CA SER A 146 -27.79 -4.58 3.21
C SER A 146 -28.92 -3.95 2.41
N GLY A 147 -28.99 -4.19 1.09
CA GLY A 147 -29.88 -3.47 0.17
C GLY A 147 -29.41 -2.05 -0.14
N THR A 148 -28.29 -1.58 0.40
CA THR A 148 -27.80 -0.20 0.29
C THR A 148 -26.71 -0.08 -0.78
N VAL A 149 -26.82 0.94 -1.65
CA VAL A 149 -25.79 1.28 -2.67
C VAL A 149 -24.92 2.42 -2.15
N LEU A 150 -23.69 2.13 -1.73
CA LEU A 150 -22.72 3.13 -1.27
C LEU A 150 -21.78 3.60 -2.39
N PHE A 151 -21.61 2.78 -3.41
CA PHE A 151 -20.82 3.10 -4.60
C PHE A 151 -21.72 2.93 -5.83
N PRO A 152 -22.13 4.04 -6.48
CA PRO A 152 -22.96 4.03 -7.69
C PRO A 152 -22.20 3.53 -8.93
#